data_a5267cda43039d09e092858f7f79e33c
#
_entry.id   a5267cda43039d09e092858f7f79e33c
#
_cell.length_a   1.000
_cell.length_b   1.000
_cell.length_c   1.000
_cell.angle_alpha   90.00
_cell.angle_beta   90.00
_cell.angle_gamma   90.00
#
_symmetry.space_group_name_H-M   'P 1'
#
loop_
_entity.id
_entity.type
_entity.pdbx_description
1 polymer ?
#
loop_
_entity_poly.entity_id
_entity_poly.type
_entity_poly.pdbx_seq_one_letter_code
_entity_poly.pdbx_strand_id
1 'polypeptide(L)'
;MNIHRIREQMKFKSIYEIPMRVTFYARVSSEKDEQLNSLDNQITYYTDLIKKNPHWDYVPGYIDEGISGISTQKRENFNQMIEDAQSDMFDFVITKEISRFARNTLDSIQFTRELLKNGVGVFFQNDNINTLDEDSELRLSIMSSIAQDELRKLSSRIKFGHQQAIKNHVVLGNSRIFGYDKKDKKLVINEEEAKMVRELFEL
;
A
#
# COMPACT_ATOMS: atom_id res chain seq x y z
N MET A 1 -11.27 20.14 11.93
CA MET A 1 -10.56 20.94 12.97
C MET A 1 -9.14 21.26 12.51
N ASN A 2 -8.51 22.39 12.93
CA ASN A 2 -7.16 22.75 12.44
C ASN A 2 -6.09 21.90 13.16
N ILE A 3 -5.25 21.16 12.42
CA ILE A 3 -4.17 20.29 12.92
C ILE A 3 -3.18 21.03 13.84
N HIS A 4 -2.91 22.32 13.58
CA HIS A 4 -2.06 23.14 14.44
C HIS A 4 -2.63 23.29 15.85
N ARG A 5 -3.97 23.44 15.95
CA ARG A 5 -4.65 23.53 17.24
C ARG A 5 -4.57 22.20 18.00
N ILE A 6 -4.69 21.07 17.32
CA ILE A 6 -4.54 19.75 17.95
C ILE A 6 -3.11 19.59 18.48
N ARG A 7 -2.10 19.89 17.67
CA ARG A 7 -0.68 19.80 18.09
C ARG A 7 -0.36 20.71 19.27
N GLU A 8 -0.90 21.92 19.30
CA GLU A 8 -0.73 22.81 20.46
C GLU A 8 -1.35 22.21 21.73
N GLN A 9 -2.52 21.59 21.62
CA GLN A 9 -3.17 20.93 22.77
C GLN A 9 -2.39 19.70 23.21
N MET A 10 -1.76 18.94 22.30
CA MET A 10 -0.93 17.76 22.61
C MET A 10 0.32 18.09 23.44
N LYS A 11 0.76 19.34 23.50
CA LYS A 11 1.83 19.75 24.41
C LYS A 11 1.46 19.64 25.90
N PHE A 12 0.16 19.66 26.20
CA PHE A 12 -0.36 19.70 27.58
C PHE A 12 -1.32 18.56 27.90
N LYS A 13 -1.86 17.87 26.89
CA LYS A 13 -2.86 16.82 27.02
C LYS A 13 -2.51 15.61 26.18
N SER A 14 -2.94 14.44 26.63
CA SER A 14 -2.91 13.25 25.79
C SER A 14 -3.86 13.41 24.61
N ILE A 15 -3.54 12.79 23.45
CA ILE A 15 -4.43 12.76 22.30
C ILE A 15 -5.82 12.19 22.64
N TYR A 16 -5.90 11.32 23.62
CA TYR A 16 -7.15 10.74 24.14
C TYR A 16 -8.04 11.73 24.89
N GLU A 17 -7.52 12.90 25.27
CA GLU A 17 -8.25 13.96 25.97
C GLU A 17 -8.65 15.12 25.06
N ILE A 18 -8.32 15.03 23.77
CA ILE A 18 -8.61 16.07 22.77
C ILE A 18 -9.91 15.70 22.03
N PRO A 19 -10.93 16.56 22.03
CA PRO A 19 -12.14 16.34 21.26
C PRO A 19 -11.84 16.27 19.75
N MET A 20 -12.18 15.17 19.09
CA MET A 20 -11.95 14.93 17.66
C MET A 20 -13.00 13.99 17.08
N ARG A 21 -13.29 14.16 15.79
CA ARG A 21 -14.03 13.18 14.99
C ARG A 21 -13.05 12.11 14.52
N VAL A 22 -13.24 10.87 14.97
CA VAL A 22 -12.28 9.79 14.77
C VAL A 22 -12.92 8.67 13.95
N THR A 23 -12.22 8.26 12.91
CA THR A 23 -12.54 7.09 12.09
C THR A 23 -11.42 6.06 12.11
N PHE A 24 -11.61 4.92 11.45
CA PHE A 24 -10.56 3.94 11.23
C PHE A 24 -10.54 3.45 9.79
N TYR A 25 -9.37 2.96 9.36
CA TYR A 25 -9.23 2.23 8.12
C TYR A 25 -8.74 0.81 8.39
N ALA A 26 -9.47 -0.18 7.85
CA ALA A 26 -9.11 -1.59 7.96
C ALA A 26 -9.03 -2.25 6.57
N ARG A 27 -8.04 -3.13 6.38
CA ARG A 27 -7.87 -3.94 5.19
C ARG A 27 -7.48 -5.37 5.53
N VAL A 28 -8.19 -6.33 4.95
CA VAL A 28 -7.89 -7.76 5.07
C VAL A 28 -7.72 -8.40 3.69
N SER A 29 -6.92 -9.47 3.62
CA SER A 29 -6.73 -10.27 2.41
C SER A 29 -7.80 -11.36 2.31
N SER A 30 -8.24 -11.74 1.09
CA SER A 30 -9.40 -12.60 0.81
C SER A 30 -9.19 -14.11 1.03
N GLU A 31 -8.08 -14.57 1.59
CA GLU A 31 -7.69 -15.97 1.33
C GLU A 31 -8.20 -17.07 2.26
N LYS A 32 -8.95 -16.81 3.35
CA LYS A 32 -9.57 -17.90 4.16
C LYS A 32 -10.66 -17.39 5.13
N ASP A 33 -11.61 -18.28 5.49
CA ASP A 33 -12.68 -18.07 6.50
C ASP A 33 -12.18 -17.56 7.87
N GLU A 34 -10.94 -17.88 8.25
CA GLU A 34 -10.26 -17.35 9.45
C GLU A 34 -10.04 -15.83 9.37
N GLN A 35 -10.06 -15.24 8.17
CA GLN A 35 -9.85 -13.81 7.95
C GLN A 35 -11.13 -12.98 8.03
N LEU A 36 -12.30 -13.55 7.75
CA LEU A 36 -13.59 -12.89 7.99
C LEU A 36 -13.79 -12.66 9.49
N ASN A 37 -13.51 -13.66 10.33
CA ASN A 37 -13.48 -13.49 11.78
C ASN A 37 -12.44 -12.44 12.24
N SER A 38 -11.31 -12.32 11.53
CA SER A 38 -10.29 -11.31 11.79
C SER A 38 -10.76 -9.90 11.41
N LEU A 39 -11.57 -9.74 10.36
CA LEU A 39 -12.12 -8.45 9.95
C LEU A 39 -13.16 -7.95 10.95
N ASP A 40 -14.15 -8.77 11.28
CA ASP A 40 -15.18 -8.44 12.25
C ASP A 40 -14.58 -8.08 13.61
N ASN A 41 -13.54 -8.81 14.03
CA ASN A 41 -12.79 -8.51 15.23
C ASN A 41 -12.06 -7.15 15.15
N GLN A 42 -11.49 -6.80 13.98
CA GLN A 42 -10.85 -5.50 13.79
C GLN A 42 -11.88 -4.35 13.81
N ILE A 43 -13.01 -4.53 13.12
CA ILE A 43 -14.10 -3.54 13.09
C ILE A 43 -14.62 -3.31 14.52
N THR A 44 -14.92 -4.39 15.23
CA THR A 44 -15.39 -4.33 16.63
C THR A 44 -14.35 -3.64 17.51
N TYR A 45 -13.09 -4.04 17.40
CA TYR A 45 -11.98 -3.46 18.17
C TYR A 45 -11.88 -1.95 17.95
N TYR A 46 -11.82 -1.47 16.72
CA TYR A 46 -11.68 -0.03 16.43
C TYR A 46 -12.93 0.76 16.82
N THR A 47 -14.11 0.19 16.55
CA THR A 47 -15.38 0.82 16.94
C THR A 47 -15.45 0.98 18.44
N ASP A 48 -15.11 -0.06 19.21
CA ASP A 48 -15.09 -0.03 20.66
C ASP A 48 -14.03 0.92 21.21
N LEU A 49 -12.82 0.91 20.63
CA LEU A 49 -11.73 1.80 21.02
C LEU A 49 -12.16 3.27 20.91
N ILE A 50 -12.79 3.63 19.78
CA ILE A 50 -13.20 5.02 19.53
C ILE A 50 -14.40 5.39 20.41
N LYS A 51 -15.43 4.53 20.49
CA LYS A 51 -16.65 4.82 21.25
C LYS A 51 -16.46 4.83 22.77
N LYS A 52 -15.46 4.10 23.28
CA LYS A 52 -15.11 4.13 24.72
C LYS A 52 -14.43 5.43 25.16
N ASN A 53 -13.90 6.19 24.21
CA ASN A 53 -13.28 7.48 24.55
C ASN A 53 -14.34 8.58 24.59
N PRO A 54 -14.56 9.24 25.75
CA PRO A 54 -15.61 10.26 25.89
C PRO A 54 -15.33 11.56 25.14
N HIS A 55 -14.11 11.75 24.66
CA HIS A 55 -13.69 12.94 23.91
C HIS A 55 -13.71 12.74 22.39
N TRP A 56 -13.98 11.50 21.92
CA TRP A 56 -13.97 11.20 20.49
C TRP A 56 -15.36 10.99 19.94
N ASP A 57 -15.68 11.71 18.86
CA ASP A 57 -16.89 11.50 18.09
C ASP A 57 -16.61 10.40 17.05
N TYR A 58 -17.32 9.29 17.14
CA TYR A 58 -17.18 8.16 16.23
C TYR A 58 -17.71 8.48 14.83
N VAL A 59 -16.85 8.36 13.82
CA VAL A 59 -17.22 8.36 12.40
C VAL A 59 -17.09 6.92 11.87
N PRO A 60 -18.05 6.42 11.06
CA PRO A 60 -17.98 5.07 10.49
C PRO A 60 -16.63 4.79 9.82
N GLY A 61 -16.11 3.56 10.02
CA GLY A 61 -14.83 3.14 9.47
C GLY A 61 -14.89 2.83 7.99
N TYR A 62 -13.75 2.95 7.32
CA TYR A 62 -13.54 2.58 5.92
C TYR A 62 -12.89 1.20 5.85
N ILE A 63 -13.48 0.28 5.08
CA ILE A 63 -13.10 -1.13 5.11
C ILE A 63 -12.98 -1.65 3.70
N ASP A 64 -11.80 -2.11 3.31
CA ASP A 64 -11.56 -2.78 2.03
C ASP A 64 -11.30 -4.28 2.26
N GLU A 65 -12.17 -5.11 1.70
CA GLU A 65 -12.10 -6.57 1.80
C GLU A 65 -11.47 -7.18 0.54
N GLY A 66 -10.81 -8.32 0.73
CA GLY A 66 -10.61 -9.29 -0.34
C GLY A 66 -9.62 -8.94 -1.43
N ILE A 67 -8.68 -8.02 -1.22
CA ILE A 67 -7.73 -7.65 -2.25
C ILE A 67 -6.50 -8.55 -2.18
N SER A 68 -6.43 -9.61 -3.02
CA SER A 68 -5.18 -10.31 -3.31
C SER A 68 -4.24 -9.35 -4.08
N GLY A 69 -2.91 -9.51 -3.92
CA GLY A 69 -1.92 -8.64 -4.56
C GLY A 69 -1.98 -8.60 -6.10
N ILE A 70 -2.83 -9.43 -6.72
CA ILE A 70 -3.04 -9.56 -8.18
C ILE A 70 -4.35 -8.88 -8.61
N SER A 71 -5.28 -8.62 -7.68
CA SER A 71 -6.57 -8.03 -8.00
C SER A 71 -6.43 -6.52 -8.26
N THR A 72 -6.88 -6.10 -9.45
CA THR A 72 -7.09 -4.69 -9.83
C THR A 72 -8.32 -4.08 -9.17
N GLN A 73 -8.91 -4.77 -8.18
CA GLN A 73 -10.08 -4.30 -7.47
C GLN A 73 -9.77 -2.94 -6.83
N LYS A 74 -10.58 -1.96 -7.18
CA LYS A 74 -10.47 -0.58 -6.72
C LYS A 74 -10.66 -0.56 -5.20
N ARG A 75 -9.72 0.07 -4.49
CA ARG A 75 -9.85 0.36 -3.05
C ARG A 75 -10.85 1.50 -2.87
N GLU A 76 -12.12 1.17 -3.06
CA GLU A 76 -13.20 2.17 -3.12
C GLU A 76 -13.35 2.89 -1.79
N ASN A 77 -13.30 2.13 -0.69
CA ASN A 77 -13.43 2.71 0.65
C ASN A 77 -12.18 3.52 1.07
N PHE A 78 -10.97 3.11 0.65
CA PHE A 78 -9.78 3.92 0.86
C PHE A 78 -9.85 5.25 0.10
N ASN A 79 -10.26 5.21 -1.17
CA ASN A 79 -10.40 6.43 -1.97
C ASN A 79 -11.49 7.34 -1.40
N GLN A 80 -12.62 6.76 -0.98
CA GLN A 80 -13.69 7.50 -0.30
C GLN A 80 -13.17 8.17 0.98
N MET A 81 -12.35 7.48 1.78
CA MET A 81 -11.73 8.07 2.96
C MET A 81 -10.87 9.31 2.62
N ILE A 82 -10.11 9.25 1.52
CA ILE A 82 -9.29 10.40 1.09
C ILE A 82 -10.18 11.57 0.65
N GLU A 83 -11.26 11.30 -0.09
CA GLU A 83 -12.23 12.32 -0.51
C GLU A 83 -12.98 12.96 0.69
N ASP A 84 -13.39 12.13 1.64
CA ASP A 84 -14.07 12.58 2.86
C ASP A 84 -13.15 13.40 3.76
N ALA A 85 -11.84 13.08 3.79
CA ALA A 85 -10.84 13.89 4.47
C ALA A 85 -10.70 15.31 3.87
N GLN A 86 -10.81 15.42 2.54
CA GLN A 86 -10.82 16.72 1.85
C GLN A 86 -12.10 17.53 2.17
N SER A 87 -13.19 16.84 2.48
CA SER A 87 -14.48 17.41 2.84
C SER A 87 -14.65 17.68 4.34
N ASP A 88 -13.58 17.59 5.14
CA ASP A 88 -13.57 17.81 6.61
C ASP A 88 -14.58 16.93 7.38
N MET A 89 -14.76 15.66 6.97
CA MET A 89 -15.70 14.75 7.61
C MET A 89 -15.18 14.19 8.94
N PHE A 90 -13.86 14.11 9.13
CA PHE A 90 -13.20 13.62 10.34
C PHE A 90 -11.84 14.30 10.54
N ASP A 91 -11.27 14.17 11.74
CA ASP A 91 -10.02 14.83 12.12
C ASP A 91 -8.86 13.81 12.30
N PHE A 92 -9.18 12.53 12.53
CA PHE A 92 -8.19 11.53 12.87
C PHE A 92 -8.57 10.13 12.38
N VAL A 93 -7.59 9.41 11.82
CA VAL A 93 -7.73 8.03 11.32
C VAL A 93 -6.86 7.10 12.13
N ILE A 94 -7.44 6.00 12.62
CA ILE A 94 -6.68 4.92 13.26
C ILE A 94 -6.57 3.74 12.29
N THR A 95 -5.40 3.19 12.13
CA THR A 95 -5.15 2.02 11.28
C THR A 95 -4.08 1.12 11.90
N LYS A 96 -3.99 -0.13 11.43
CA LYS A 96 -3.13 -1.13 12.04
C LYS A 96 -1.66 -0.85 11.81
N GLU A 97 -1.25 -0.68 10.55
CA GLU A 97 0.15 -0.54 10.17
C GLU A 97 0.32 0.17 8.82
N ILE A 98 1.45 0.84 8.64
CA ILE A 98 1.74 1.63 7.43
C ILE A 98 1.84 0.77 6.17
N SER A 99 2.36 -0.46 6.29
CA SER A 99 2.53 -1.41 5.19
C SER A 99 1.19 -1.87 4.56
N ARG A 100 0.10 -1.74 5.31
CA ARG A 100 -1.25 -2.11 4.87
C ARG A 100 -2.16 -0.94 4.56
N PHE A 101 -1.69 0.27 4.84
CA PHE A 101 -2.47 1.49 4.62
C PHE A 101 -2.69 1.78 3.13
N ALA A 102 -1.64 1.68 2.30
CA ALA A 102 -1.78 1.78 0.84
C ALA A 102 -1.24 0.51 0.13
N ARG A 103 -0.89 0.59 -1.16
CA ARG A 103 -0.38 -0.55 -1.95
C ARG A 103 1.03 -0.97 -1.54
N ASN A 104 1.81 -0.02 -1.15
CA ASN A 104 3.18 -0.19 -0.66
C ASN A 104 3.49 0.92 0.35
N THR A 105 4.62 0.81 1.03
CA THR A 105 5.04 1.75 2.06
C THR A 105 5.21 3.18 1.54
N LEU A 106 5.70 3.37 0.31
CA LEU A 106 5.87 4.70 -0.27
C LEU A 106 4.54 5.39 -0.54
N ASP A 107 3.58 4.68 -1.14
CA ASP A 107 2.23 5.20 -1.36
C ASP A 107 1.55 5.51 -0.01
N SER A 108 1.75 4.65 1.01
CA SER A 108 1.22 4.88 2.36
C SER A 108 1.73 6.19 2.95
N ILE A 109 3.03 6.47 2.83
CA ILE A 109 3.64 7.70 3.32
C ILE A 109 3.11 8.92 2.53
N GLN A 110 2.95 8.79 1.22
CA GLN A 110 2.41 9.85 0.38
C GLN A 110 0.97 10.23 0.78
N PHE A 111 0.09 9.23 0.91
CA PHE A 111 -1.30 9.46 1.35
C PHE A 111 -1.37 9.97 2.78
N THR A 112 -0.49 9.53 3.66
CA THR A 112 -0.38 10.06 5.03
C THR A 112 -0.07 11.56 5.02
N ARG A 113 0.88 11.99 4.18
CA ARG A 113 1.21 13.41 4.02
C ARG A 113 0.06 14.21 3.37
N GLU A 114 -0.69 13.59 2.47
CA GLU A 114 -1.89 14.19 1.88
C GLU A 114 -2.98 14.42 2.93
N LEU A 115 -3.27 13.41 3.76
CA LEU A 115 -4.19 13.54 4.89
C LEU A 115 -3.78 14.65 5.85
N LEU A 116 -2.49 14.72 6.20
CA LEU A 116 -1.96 15.79 7.04
C LEU A 116 -2.14 17.19 6.43
N LYS A 117 -1.98 17.34 5.11
CA LYS A 117 -2.25 18.62 4.40
C LYS A 117 -3.73 19.01 4.49
N ASN A 118 -4.62 18.03 4.49
CA ASN A 118 -6.06 18.23 4.63
C ASN A 118 -6.49 18.38 6.10
N GLY A 119 -5.54 18.44 7.05
CA GLY A 119 -5.84 18.65 8.47
C GLY A 119 -6.19 17.38 9.24
N VAL A 120 -6.00 16.20 8.63
CA VAL A 120 -6.32 14.90 9.23
C VAL A 120 -5.05 14.20 9.71
N GLY A 121 -5.02 13.83 11.01
CA GLY A 121 -3.96 13.00 11.59
C GLY A 121 -4.19 11.50 11.32
N VAL A 122 -3.10 10.70 11.35
CA VAL A 122 -3.15 9.24 11.21
C VAL A 122 -2.36 8.59 12.33
N PHE A 123 -2.90 7.53 12.93
CA PHE A 123 -2.21 6.70 13.91
C PHE A 123 -2.04 5.27 13.42
N PHE A 124 -0.81 4.87 13.22
CA PHE A 124 -0.40 3.51 12.88
C PHE A 124 -0.07 2.76 14.17
N GLN A 125 -1.00 1.92 14.65
CA GLN A 125 -0.89 1.31 15.98
C GLN A 125 0.32 0.39 16.13
N ASN A 126 0.55 -0.53 15.18
CA ASN A 126 1.66 -1.48 15.24
C ASN A 126 3.03 -0.81 15.10
N ASP A 127 3.10 0.26 14.29
CA ASP A 127 4.33 1.01 14.07
C ASP A 127 4.57 2.05 15.18
N ASN A 128 3.56 2.29 16.03
CA ASN A 128 3.55 3.34 17.06
C ASN A 128 3.92 4.72 16.46
N ILE A 129 3.32 5.04 15.31
CA ILE A 129 3.52 6.32 14.63
C ILE A 129 2.21 7.10 14.66
N ASN A 130 2.22 8.22 15.39
CA ASN A 130 1.17 9.21 15.35
C ASN A 130 1.67 10.42 14.55
N THR A 131 1.01 10.71 13.44
CA THR A 131 1.43 11.80 12.55
C THR A 131 1.25 13.20 13.13
N LEU A 132 0.58 13.31 14.26
CA LEU A 132 0.44 14.56 15.00
C LEU A 132 1.66 14.87 15.88
N ASP A 133 2.49 13.87 16.19
CA ASP A 133 3.72 14.03 16.97
C ASP A 133 4.77 14.86 16.21
N GLU A 134 5.60 15.60 16.92
CA GLU A 134 6.61 16.49 16.32
C GLU A 134 7.68 15.72 15.53
N ASP A 135 8.03 14.50 15.96
CA ASP A 135 9.05 13.66 15.30
C ASP A 135 8.49 12.76 14.19
N SER A 136 7.17 12.81 13.93
CA SER A 136 6.48 11.93 12.98
C SER A 136 7.04 12.05 11.56
N GLU A 137 7.32 13.26 11.09
CA GLU A 137 7.86 13.47 9.73
C GLU A 137 9.29 12.91 9.59
N LEU A 138 10.10 12.96 10.63
CA LEU A 138 11.41 12.32 10.64
C LEU A 138 11.27 10.80 10.51
N ARG A 139 10.37 10.18 11.29
CA ARG A 139 10.08 8.73 11.22
C ARG A 139 9.59 8.33 9.84
N LEU A 140 8.63 9.05 9.27
CA LEU A 140 8.11 8.80 7.92
C LEU A 140 9.20 8.94 6.85
N SER A 141 10.10 9.92 6.98
CA SER A 141 11.22 10.14 6.06
C SER A 141 12.23 9.00 6.12
N ILE A 142 12.55 8.50 7.31
CA ILE A 142 13.43 7.32 7.49
C ILE A 142 12.78 6.09 6.85
N MET A 143 11.50 5.82 7.12
CA MET A 143 10.78 4.69 6.52
C MET A 143 10.71 4.79 5.00
N SER A 144 10.48 5.99 4.46
CA SER A 144 10.51 6.23 3.02
C SER A 144 11.86 5.89 2.40
N SER A 145 12.94 6.29 3.05
CA SER A 145 14.31 6.00 2.58
C SER A 145 14.62 4.50 2.59
N ILE A 146 14.19 3.79 3.63
CA ILE A 146 14.33 2.32 3.73
C ILE A 146 13.53 1.64 2.62
N ALA A 147 12.26 2.02 2.43
CA ALA A 147 11.40 1.43 1.41
C ALA A 147 11.95 1.67 -0.01
N GLN A 148 12.50 2.86 -0.29
CA GLN A 148 13.16 3.15 -1.57
C GLN A 148 14.41 2.29 -1.79
N ASP A 149 15.21 2.07 -0.75
CA ASP A 149 16.41 1.22 -0.84
C ASP A 149 16.04 -0.25 -1.09
N GLU A 150 14.99 -0.75 -0.43
CA GLU A 150 14.46 -2.10 -0.66
C GLU A 150 14.01 -2.30 -2.11
N LEU A 151 13.27 -1.35 -2.69
CA LEU A 151 12.85 -1.39 -4.10
C LEU A 151 14.07 -1.37 -5.04
N ARG A 152 15.09 -0.56 -4.75
CA ARG A 152 16.33 -0.52 -5.52
C ARG A 152 17.07 -1.86 -5.47
N LYS A 153 17.20 -2.45 -4.29
CA LYS A 153 17.82 -3.78 -4.09
C LYS A 153 17.05 -4.88 -4.82
N LEU A 154 15.72 -4.86 -4.75
CA LEU A 154 14.85 -5.81 -5.48
C LEU A 154 15.06 -5.68 -7.00
N SER A 155 15.03 -4.46 -7.54
CA SER A 155 15.28 -4.21 -8.97
C SER A 155 16.66 -4.73 -9.40
N SER A 156 17.70 -4.49 -8.59
CA SER A 156 19.06 -4.99 -8.87
C SER A 156 19.13 -6.51 -8.87
N ARG A 157 18.47 -7.17 -7.92
CA ARG A 157 18.40 -8.65 -7.86
C ARG A 157 17.69 -9.24 -9.09
N ILE A 158 16.57 -8.62 -9.51
CA ILE A 158 15.83 -9.05 -10.71
C ILE A 158 16.72 -8.91 -11.94
N LYS A 159 17.37 -7.75 -12.13
CA LYS A 159 18.30 -7.52 -13.25
C LYS A 159 19.43 -8.55 -13.26
N PHE A 160 20.04 -8.80 -12.12
CA PHE A 160 21.08 -9.82 -11.99
C PHE A 160 20.56 -11.22 -12.35
N GLY A 161 19.39 -11.61 -11.84
CA GLY A 161 18.74 -12.88 -12.18
C GLY A 161 18.49 -13.02 -13.69
N HIS A 162 17.99 -11.96 -14.34
CA HIS A 162 17.80 -11.95 -15.79
C HIS A 162 19.12 -12.07 -16.55
N GLN A 163 20.17 -11.37 -16.13
CA GLN A 163 21.50 -11.48 -16.75
C GLN A 163 22.08 -12.90 -16.64
N GLN A 164 21.92 -13.54 -15.47
CA GLN A 164 22.35 -14.93 -15.28
C GLN A 164 21.55 -15.91 -16.13
N ALA A 165 20.24 -15.71 -16.24
CA ALA A 165 19.38 -16.53 -17.10
C ALA A 165 19.82 -16.41 -18.58
N ILE A 166 20.09 -15.21 -19.06
CA ILE A 166 20.58 -14.96 -20.42
C ILE A 166 21.95 -15.64 -20.65
N LYS A 167 22.89 -15.52 -19.69
CA LYS A 167 24.19 -16.20 -19.77
C LYS A 167 24.07 -17.72 -19.83
N ASN A 168 23.05 -18.27 -19.17
CA ASN A 168 22.73 -19.70 -19.19
C ASN A 168 21.85 -20.10 -20.41
N HIS A 169 21.74 -19.22 -21.43
CA HIS A 169 20.94 -19.45 -22.64
C HIS A 169 19.44 -19.69 -22.36
N VAL A 170 18.93 -19.19 -21.25
CA VAL A 170 17.49 -19.25 -20.93
C VAL A 170 16.78 -18.10 -21.64
N VAL A 171 15.77 -18.44 -22.44
CA VAL A 171 14.95 -17.45 -23.14
C VAL A 171 13.90 -16.88 -22.17
N LEU A 172 14.08 -15.62 -21.81
CA LEU A 172 13.15 -14.88 -20.96
C LEU A 172 11.94 -14.39 -21.80
N GLY A 173 10.79 -14.32 -21.16
CA GLY A 173 9.54 -13.87 -21.78
C GLY A 173 8.73 -15.00 -22.39
N ASN A 174 7.46 -14.68 -22.70
CA ASN A 174 6.50 -15.63 -23.30
C ASN A 174 6.12 -15.26 -24.73
N SER A 175 6.67 -14.17 -25.29
CA SER A 175 6.38 -13.74 -26.65
C SER A 175 6.95 -14.75 -27.65
N ARG A 176 6.13 -15.14 -28.63
CA ARG A 176 6.57 -15.97 -29.75
C ARG A 176 7.50 -15.12 -30.62
N ILE A 177 8.64 -15.71 -31.02
CA ILE A 177 9.54 -15.12 -31.99
C ILE A 177 9.34 -15.92 -33.28
N PHE A 178 8.95 -15.24 -34.38
CA PHE A 178 8.74 -15.87 -35.68
C PHE A 178 10.04 -16.50 -36.18
N GLY A 179 9.97 -17.72 -36.66
CA GLY A 179 11.14 -18.54 -37.03
C GLY A 179 11.68 -19.44 -35.90
N TYR A 180 11.13 -19.33 -34.69
CA TYR A 180 11.58 -20.13 -33.53
C TYR A 180 10.42 -20.65 -32.70
N ASP A 181 10.55 -21.90 -32.22
CA ASP A 181 9.73 -22.47 -31.16
C ASP A 181 10.48 -22.44 -29.85
N LYS A 182 9.74 -22.23 -28.75
CA LYS A 182 10.29 -22.26 -27.41
C LYS A 182 10.08 -23.65 -26.79
N LYS A 183 11.14 -24.43 -26.64
CA LYS A 183 11.15 -25.75 -25.98
C LYS A 183 12.11 -25.71 -24.79
N ASP A 184 11.65 -26.13 -23.62
CA ASP A 184 12.44 -26.17 -22.38
C ASP A 184 13.23 -24.88 -22.08
N LYS A 185 12.56 -23.73 -22.27
CA LYS A 185 13.12 -22.38 -22.09
C LYS A 185 14.27 -22.04 -23.07
N LYS A 186 14.44 -22.80 -24.14
CA LYS A 186 15.39 -22.53 -25.23
C LYS A 186 14.65 -22.27 -26.53
N LEU A 187 15.27 -21.50 -27.41
CA LEU A 187 14.78 -21.33 -28.79
C LEU A 187 15.28 -22.48 -29.63
N VAL A 188 14.37 -23.14 -30.34
CA VAL A 188 14.64 -24.15 -31.37
C VAL A 188 14.14 -23.60 -32.71
N ILE A 189 14.92 -23.74 -33.76
CA ILE A 189 14.53 -23.25 -35.12
C ILE A 189 13.25 -23.97 -35.53
N ASN A 190 12.25 -23.20 -35.96
CA ASN A 190 11.10 -23.70 -36.70
C ASN A 190 11.44 -23.62 -38.19
N GLU A 191 11.74 -24.76 -38.81
CA GLU A 191 12.27 -24.81 -40.18
C GLU A 191 11.31 -24.24 -41.24
N GLU A 192 10.00 -24.34 -41.04
CA GLU A 192 9.02 -23.80 -41.97
C GLU A 192 9.03 -22.27 -41.92
N GLU A 193 8.97 -21.67 -40.73
CA GLU A 193 9.01 -20.22 -40.55
C GLU A 193 10.39 -19.63 -40.86
N ALA A 194 11.46 -20.36 -40.53
CA ALA A 194 12.84 -19.94 -40.79
C ALA A 194 13.14 -19.78 -42.29
N LYS A 195 12.53 -20.60 -43.16
CA LYS A 195 12.62 -20.41 -44.63
C LYS A 195 12.11 -19.05 -45.02
N MET A 196 10.92 -18.66 -44.57
CA MET A 196 10.33 -17.38 -44.91
C MET A 196 11.19 -16.21 -44.39
N VAL A 197 11.78 -16.36 -43.21
CA VAL A 197 12.70 -15.35 -42.65
C VAL A 197 13.94 -15.19 -43.55
N ARG A 198 14.55 -16.30 -43.97
CA ARG A 198 15.74 -16.28 -44.83
C ARG A 198 15.43 -15.64 -46.21
N GLU A 199 14.31 -15.97 -46.81
CA GLU A 199 13.85 -15.37 -48.08
C GLU A 199 13.67 -13.85 -47.95
N LEU A 200 13.15 -13.36 -46.80
CA LEU A 200 12.99 -11.94 -46.55
C LEU A 200 14.31 -11.18 -46.42
N PHE A 201 15.40 -11.83 -45.95
CA PHE A 201 16.71 -11.22 -45.81
C PHE A 201 17.63 -11.42 -47.03
N GLU A 202 17.24 -12.25 -47.96
CA GLU A 202 17.96 -12.44 -49.26
C GLU A 202 17.45 -11.49 -50.37
N LEU A 203 16.37 -10.73 -50.10
CA LEU A 203 15.84 -9.67 -50.96
C LEU A 203 16.49 -8.31 -50.64
#